data_4b9c9b82b61a0cc032499740f47cdb11
#
_entry.id   4b9c9b82b61a0cc032499740f47cdb11
#
_cell.length_a   1.000
_cell.length_b   1.000
_cell.length_c   1.000
_cell.angle_alpha   90.00
_cell.angle_beta   90.00
_cell.angle_gamma   90.00
#
_symmetry.space_group_name_H-M   'P 1'
#
loop_
_entity.id
_entity.type
_entity.pdbx_description
1 polymer ?
#
loop_
_entity_poly.entity_id
_entity_poly.type
_entity_poly.pdbx_seq_one_letter_code
_entity_poly.pdbx_strand_id
1 'polypeptide(L)'
;MAKQQKKKPVHPYLIELGAEIKKIRLQKKMSLEVLGGEIGLDAANLQKIELGQNLTLNTLLKLCISLRISPAKLLDKISWNLNEKDIDRLTTPRSIKKKAKG
;
A
#
# COMPACT_ATOMS: atom_id res chain seq x y z
N MET A 1 14.51 1.56 -20.98
CA MET A 1 14.70 2.54 -20.94
C MET A 1 14.36 3.44 -19.89
N ALA A 2 14.63 4.50 -20.01
CA ALA A 2 14.47 5.40 -18.97
C ALA A 2 13.11 5.58 -18.44
N LYS A 3 12.14 5.15 -19.14
CA LYS A 3 10.86 5.34 -18.69
C LYS A 3 10.56 4.76 -17.41
N GLN A 4 11.21 3.83 -16.99
CA GLN A 4 10.86 3.24 -15.77
C GLN A 4 11.00 4.19 -14.68
N GLN A 5 11.77 5.15 -14.83
CA GLN A 5 11.97 6.03 -13.78
C GLN A 5 10.80 6.83 -13.47
N LYS A 6 9.86 6.83 -14.35
CA LYS A 6 8.71 7.60 -14.10
C LYS A 6 7.89 7.05 -13.00
N LYS A 7 8.12 5.85 -12.57
CA LYS A 7 7.33 5.28 -11.54
C LYS A 7 7.41 6.10 -10.31
N LYS A 8 6.36 6.21 -9.58
CA LYS A 8 6.36 6.91 -8.34
C LYS A 8 7.17 6.18 -7.33
N PRO A 9 7.88 6.90 -6.49
CA PRO A 9 8.64 6.26 -5.42
C PRO A 9 7.67 5.56 -4.49
N VAL A 10 8.03 4.39 -4.03
CA VAL A 10 7.20 3.64 -3.12
C VAL A 10 7.98 3.42 -1.85
N HIS A 11 7.43 3.80 -0.74
CA HIS A 11 8.14 3.67 0.51
C HIS A 11 8.20 2.21 0.95
N PRO A 12 9.31 1.78 1.52
CA PRO A 12 9.45 0.39 1.97
C PRO A 12 8.32 -0.11 2.87
N TYR A 13 7.74 0.76 3.68
CA TYR A 13 6.65 0.33 4.54
C TYR A 13 5.42 -0.07 3.73
N LEU A 14 5.16 0.62 2.63
CA LEU A 14 4.03 0.27 1.79
C LEU A 14 4.29 -1.03 1.04
N ILE A 15 5.54 -1.26 0.66
CA ILE A 15 5.90 -2.50 0.00
C ILE A 15 5.71 -3.66 0.98
N GLU A 16 6.17 -3.48 2.21
CA GLU A 16 6.05 -4.51 3.21
C GLU A 16 4.58 -4.79 3.55
N LEU A 17 3.79 -3.72 3.69
CA LEU A 17 2.38 -3.87 3.98
C LEU A 17 1.66 -4.58 2.84
N GLY A 18 1.95 -4.19 1.61
CA GLY A 18 1.34 -4.83 0.45
C GLY A 18 1.69 -6.31 0.39
N ALA A 19 2.93 -6.66 0.71
CA ALA A 19 3.35 -8.04 0.71
C ALA A 19 2.62 -8.85 1.79
N GLU A 20 2.36 -8.24 2.95
CA GLU A 20 1.61 -8.93 3.98
C GLU A 20 0.15 -9.15 3.57
N ILE A 21 -0.44 -8.16 2.91
CA ILE A 21 -1.80 -8.30 2.42
C ILE A 21 -1.86 -9.45 1.43
N LYS A 22 -0.90 -9.52 0.51
CA LYS A 22 -0.86 -10.58 -0.48
C LYS A 22 -0.70 -11.93 0.20
N LYS A 23 0.17 -12.01 1.19
CA LYS A 23 0.41 -13.25 1.89
C LYS A 23 -0.86 -13.75 2.56
N ILE A 24 -1.60 -12.87 3.24
CA ILE A 24 -2.82 -13.27 3.90
C ILE A 24 -3.87 -13.69 2.88
N ARG A 25 -3.97 -12.95 1.77
CA ARG A 25 -4.90 -13.28 0.72
C ARG A 25 -4.64 -14.71 0.20
N LEU A 26 -3.37 -15.01 -0.05
CA LEU A 26 -3.02 -16.32 -0.57
C LEU A 26 -3.25 -17.43 0.46
N GLN A 27 -3.02 -17.12 1.73
CA GLN A 27 -3.30 -18.09 2.77
C GLN A 27 -4.79 -18.43 2.83
N LYS A 28 -5.63 -17.47 2.45
CA LYS A 28 -7.06 -17.72 2.43
C LYS A 28 -7.52 -18.20 1.06
N LYS A 29 -6.56 -18.49 0.19
CA LYS A 29 -6.86 -19.03 -1.13
C LYS A 29 -7.79 -18.15 -1.96
N MET A 30 -7.59 -16.85 -1.88
CA MET A 30 -8.40 -15.90 -2.62
C MET A 30 -7.61 -15.36 -3.81
N SER A 31 -8.28 -15.24 -4.95
CA SER A 31 -7.66 -14.62 -6.11
C SER A 31 -7.77 -13.12 -5.96
N LEU A 32 -7.05 -12.38 -6.80
CA LEU A 32 -7.17 -10.94 -6.81
C LEU A 32 -8.59 -10.53 -7.19
N GLU A 33 -9.20 -11.28 -8.11
CA GLU A 33 -10.55 -10.96 -8.52
C GLU A 33 -11.55 -11.15 -7.40
N VAL A 34 -11.38 -12.19 -6.62
CA VAL A 34 -12.32 -12.47 -5.54
C VAL A 34 -12.18 -11.42 -4.44
N LEU A 35 -10.97 -11.17 -3.98
CA LEU A 35 -10.80 -10.19 -2.92
C LEU A 35 -11.18 -8.79 -3.42
N GLY A 36 -10.75 -8.45 -4.63
CA GLY A 36 -11.10 -7.16 -5.19
C GLY A 36 -12.61 -6.99 -5.29
N GLY A 37 -13.30 -8.04 -5.72
CA GLY A 37 -14.73 -7.97 -5.83
C GLY A 37 -15.42 -7.70 -4.51
N GLU A 38 -14.88 -8.25 -3.43
CA GLU A 38 -15.47 -8.03 -2.12
C GLU A 38 -15.32 -6.60 -1.62
N ILE A 39 -14.29 -5.91 -2.06
CA ILE A 39 -14.06 -4.55 -1.59
C ILE A 39 -14.29 -3.49 -2.65
N GLY A 40 -14.85 -3.88 -3.79
CA GLY A 40 -15.17 -2.92 -4.83
C GLY A 40 -13.97 -2.40 -5.59
N LEU A 41 -12.95 -3.23 -5.75
CA LEU A 41 -11.73 -2.82 -6.42
C LEU A 41 -11.41 -3.82 -7.50
N ASP A 42 -10.94 -3.36 -8.67
CA ASP A 42 -10.62 -4.34 -9.70
C ASP A 42 -9.27 -4.99 -9.38
N ALA A 43 -9.02 -6.13 -10.01
CA ALA A 43 -7.83 -6.91 -9.71
C ALA A 43 -6.54 -6.14 -9.97
N ALA A 44 -6.51 -5.33 -11.00
CA ALA A 44 -5.30 -4.58 -11.31
C ALA A 44 -4.96 -3.57 -10.23
N ASN A 45 -5.97 -2.89 -9.71
CA ASN A 45 -5.74 -1.92 -8.64
C ASN A 45 -5.36 -2.61 -7.34
N LEU A 46 -5.97 -3.76 -7.06
CA LEU A 46 -5.59 -4.50 -5.87
C LEU A 46 -4.14 -4.97 -5.98
N GLN A 47 -3.73 -5.39 -7.18
CA GLN A 47 -2.37 -5.83 -7.37
C GLN A 47 -1.40 -4.70 -7.12
N LYS A 48 -1.74 -3.48 -7.51
CA LYS A 48 -0.88 -2.34 -7.27
C LYS A 48 -0.70 -2.11 -5.77
N ILE A 49 -1.75 -2.28 -4.99
CA ILE A 49 -1.67 -2.14 -3.55
C ILE A 49 -0.73 -3.19 -2.97
N GLU A 50 -0.83 -4.42 -3.47
CA GLU A 50 0.04 -5.49 -2.99
C GLU A 50 1.51 -5.25 -3.35
N LEU A 51 1.74 -4.44 -4.38
CA LEU A 51 3.09 -4.09 -4.78
C LEU A 51 3.61 -2.84 -4.07
N GLY A 52 2.81 -2.26 -3.20
CA GLY A 52 3.26 -1.12 -2.41
C GLY A 52 2.78 0.23 -2.87
N GLN A 53 1.79 0.26 -3.77
CA GLN A 53 1.28 1.54 -4.22
C GLN A 53 0.45 2.16 -3.10
N ASN A 54 0.23 3.45 -3.23
CA ASN A 54 -0.49 4.19 -2.21
C ASN A 54 -1.85 3.58 -1.89
N LEU A 55 -2.09 3.38 -0.62
CA LEU A 55 -3.28 2.72 -0.12
C LEU A 55 -4.02 3.69 0.79
N THR A 56 -5.28 3.91 0.55
CA THR A 56 -6.03 4.81 1.42
C THR A 56 -6.48 4.05 2.65
N LEU A 57 -6.79 4.79 3.70
CA LEU A 57 -7.27 4.18 4.91
C LEU A 57 -8.59 3.45 4.67
N ASN A 58 -9.47 4.03 3.85
CA ASN A 58 -10.72 3.36 3.55
C ASN A 58 -10.48 1.99 2.94
N THR A 59 -9.58 1.91 1.99
CA THR A 59 -9.30 0.63 1.34
C THR A 59 -8.64 -0.33 2.32
N LEU A 60 -7.77 0.18 3.18
CA LEU A 60 -7.14 -0.67 4.19
C LEU A 60 -8.21 -1.29 5.09
N LEU A 61 -9.19 -0.50 5.53
CA LEU A 61 -10.22 -1.03 6.40
C LEU A 61 -11.08 -2.06 5.69
N LYS A 62 -11.38 -1.85 4.40
CA LYS A 62 -12.14 -2.82 3.64
C LYS A 62 -11.36 -4.13 3.52
N LEU A 63 -10.06 -4.02 3.29
CA LEU A 63 -9.23 -5.20 3.19
C LEU A 63 -9.21 -5.96 4.52
N CYS A 64 -9.11 -5.23 5.61
CA CYS A 64 -9.08 -5.87 6.92
C CYS A 64 -10.40 -6.61 7.19
N ILE A 65 -11.52 -6.01 6.81
CA ILE A 65 -12.79 -6.66 6.99
C ILE A 65 -12.88 -7.92 6.15
N SER A 66 -12.51 -7.83 4.89
CA SER A 66 -12.60 -8.97 4.00
C SER A 66 -11.65 -10.09 4.36
N LEU A 67 -10.47 -9.72 4.82
CA LEU A 67 -9.46 -10.72 5.20
C LEU A 67 -9.62 -11.17 6.65
N ARG A 68 -10.57 -10.57 7.36
CA ARG A 68 -10.83 -10.92 8.76
C ARG A 68 -9.62 -10.79 9.65
N ILE A 69 -8.95 -9.68 9.54
CA ILE A 69 -7.80 -9.39 10.39
C ILE A 69 -7.98 -7.97 10.89
N SER A 70 -7.64 -7.71 12.14
CA SER A 70 -7.78 -6.34 12.65
C SER A 70 -6.68 -5.48 12.05
N PRO A 71 -6.94 -4.18 11.88
CA PRO A 71 -5.89 -3.29 11.38
C PRO A 71 -4.67 -3.30 12.28
N ALA A 72 -4.88 -3.40 13.58
CA ALA A 72 -3.75 -3.41 14.52
C ALA A 72 -2.87 -4.63 14.28
N LYS A 73 -3.47 -5.79 14.08
CA LYS A 73 -2.70 -6.98 13.85
C LYS A 73 -1.98 -6.94 12.52
N LEU A 74 -2.64 -6.42 11.49
CA LEU A 74 -2.00 -6.33 10.19
C LEU A 74 -0.81 -5.39 10.26
N LEU A 75 -0.99 -4.21 10.84
CA LEU A 75 0.08 -3.24 10.91
C LEU A 75 1.21 -3.67 11.84
N ASP A 76 0.90 -4.50 12.80
CA ASP A 76 1.91 -4.99 13.73
C ASP A 76 2.91 -5.91 13.04
N LYS A 77 2.58 -6.40 11.86
CA LYS A 77 3.49 -7.28 11.14
C LYS A 77 4.56 -6.51 10.39
N ILE A 78 4.46 -5.20 10.37
CA ILE A 78 5.40 -4.36 9.63
C ILE A 78 6.47 -3.83 10.56
N SER A 79 7.69 -3.72 10.07
CA SER A 79 8.80 -3.23 10.87
C SER A 79 8.87 -1.72 10.79
N TRP A 80 8.14 -1.04 11.63
CA TRP A 80 8.10 0.41 11.59
C TRP A 80 9.34 1.04 12.20
N ASN A 81 9.85 2.05 11.54
CA ASN A 81 10.96 2.80 12.07
C ASN A 81 10.85 4.19 11.46
N LEU A 82 9.74 4.85 11.76
CA LEU A 82 9.44 6.12 11.15
C LEU A 82 10.27 7.25 11.74
N ASN A 83 10.70 8.16 10.87
CA ASN A 83 11.44 9.31 11.33
C ASN A 83 11.11 10.47 10.41
N GLU A 84 11.64 11.65 10.74
CA GLU A 84 11.28 12.85 10.00
C GLU A 84 11.65 12.79 8.54
N LYS A 85 12.69 12.08 8.19
CA LYS A 85 13.08 12.01 6.79
C LYS A 85 12.04 11.28 5.97
N ASP A 86 11.22 10.45 6.59
CA ASP A 86 10.22 9.73 5.84
C ASP A 86 9.11 10.64 5.34
N ILE A 87 8.98 11.83 5.90
CA ILE A 87 7.96 12.75 5.44
C ILE A 87 8.17 13.08 3.97
N ASP A 88 9.40 13.36 3.58
CA ASP A 88 9.68 13.70 2.19
C ASP A 88 9.40 12.53 1.27
N ARG A 89 9.74 11.33 1.69
CA ARG A 89 9.51 10.16 0.86
C ARG A 89 8.04 9.87 0.68
N LEU A 90 7.23 10.18 1.69
CA LEU A 90 5.80 9.92 1.63
C LEU A 90 5.02 11.08 1.02
N THR A 91 5.68 12.21 0.82
CA THR A 91 5.01 13.37 0.27
C THR A 91 5.06 13.34 -1.25
N THR A 92 3.99 13.80 -1.90
CA THR A 92 3.97 13.78 -3.35
C THR A 92 4.96 14.81 -3.87
N PRO A 93 5.50 14.61 -5.05
CA PRO A 93 6.47 15.53 -5.61
C PRO A 93 5.96 16.95 -5.69
N ARG A 94 4.68 17.11 -5.93
CA ARG A 94 4.12 18.43 -6.01
C ARG A 94 4.26 19.17 -4.69
N SER A 95 4.02 18.55 -3.60
CA SER A 95 4.17 19.19 -2.33
C SER A 95 5.62 19.52 -2.04
N ILE A 96 6.51 18.67 -2.45
CA ILE A 96 7.90 18.90 -2.26
C ILE A 96 8.32 20.13 -3.02
N LYS A 97 7.84 20.30 -4.22
CA LYS A 97 8.14 21.43 -4.99
C LYS A 97 7.72 22.69 -4.29
N LYS A 98 6.57 22.73 -3.72
CA LYS A 98 6.13 23.88 -3.05
C LYS A 98 7.04 24.22 -1.92
N LYS A 99 7.49 23.28 -1.20
CA LYS A 99 8.38 23.51 -0.13
C LYS A 99 9.65 24.11 -0.61
N ALA A 100 10.13 23.64 -1.68
CA ALA A 100 11.37 24.10 -2.20
C ALA A 100 11.30 25.58 -2.48
N LYS A 101 10.14 26.04 -2.84
CA LYS A 101 10.04 27.42 -3.11
C LYS A 101 10.03 28.19 -1.88
N GLY A 102 9.44 27.72 -0.91
CA GLY A 102 9.34 28.39 0.32
C GLY A 102 10.70 28.69 0.87
#